data_f9fe38a69b97f3e883c8cd57a8a6a3d9
#
_entry.id   f9fe38a69b97f3e883c8cd57a8a6a3d9
#
_cell.length_a   1.000
_cell.length_b   1.000
_cell.length_c   1.000
_cell.angle_alpha   90.00
_cell.angle_beta   90.00
_cell.angle_gamma   90.00
#
_symmetry.space_group_name_H-M   'P 1'
#
loop_
_entity.id
_entity.type
_entity.pdbx_description
1 polymer ?
#
loop_
_entity_poly.entity_id
_entity_poly.type
_entity_poly.pdbx_seq_one_letter_code
_entity_poly.pdbx_strand_id
1 'polypeptide(L)'
;MNLWKGEFSMRKNVKIIVGVVVLILVLVVGSFVGLIINRTNDHKFGRYVSTEGPWGMTATWVSEDSASYLVCKKENDEPFANVTAYFQGVDGWQAYELNSIDRIVYLDIVKDGVVVDGTSGYMKFDGTTFTITDLDKDTFGADEFHYVITDKEFSPD
;
A
#
# COMPACT_ATOMS: atom_id res chain seq x y z
N MET A 1 -22.94 -58.51 20.83
CA MET A 1 -22.37 -58.45 19.49
C MET A 1 -22.66 -57.10 18.85
N ASN A 2 -22.09 -55.97 19.37
CA ASN A 2 -22.32 -54.60 18.83
C ASN A 2 -21.17 -53.62 19.07
N LEU A 3 -19.97 -54.09 19.40
CA LEU A 3 -18.78 -53.22 19.64
C LEU A 3 -18.13 -52.69 18.36
N TRP A 4 -18.35 -53.32 17.22
CA TRP A 4 -17.69 -52.95 15.96
C TRP A 4 -18.34 -51.79 15.17
N LYS A 5 -19.60 -51.46 15.46
CA LYS A 5 -20.25 -50.35 14.75
C LYS A 5 -19.83 -48.95 15.25
N GLY A 6 -19.42 -48.87 16.53
CA GLY A 6 -18.99 -47.58 17.10
C GLY A 6 -17.62 -47.09 16.59
N GLU A 7 -16.65 -48.00 16.46
CA GLU A 7 -15.31 -47.63 15.98
C GLU A 7 -15.28 -47.18 14.50
N PHE A 8 -16.12 -47.82 13.67
CA PHE A 8 -16.19 -47.45 12.25
C PHE A 8 -16.81 -46.06 12.02
N SER A 9 -17.80 -45.70 12.85
CA SER A 9 -18.43 -44.38 12.85
C SER A 9 -17.47 -43.28 13.32
N MET A 10 -16.70 -43.55 14.39
CA MET A 10 -15.76 -42.60 14.96
C MET A 10 -14.59 -42.30 14.00
N ARG A 11 -14.04 -43.30 13.32
CA ARG A 11 -12.98 -43.11 12.28
C ARG A 11 -13.47 -42.32 11.07
N LYS A 12 -14.72 -42.48 10.69
CA LYS A 12 -15.34 -41.72 9.58
C LYS A 12 -15.49 -40.24 9.95
N ASN A 13 -15.94 -39.96 11.15
CA ASN A 13 -16.12 -38.58 11.65
C ASN A 13 -14.79 -37.88 11.83
N VAL A 14 -13.73 -38.56 12.32
CA VAL A 14 -12.39 -38.00 12.43
C VAL A 14 -11.81 -37.63 11.06
N LYS A 15 -11.98 -38.47 10.03
CA LYS A 15 -11.55 -38.15 8.67
C LYS A 15 -12.28 -36.93 8.08
N ILE A 16 -13.58 -36.78 8.37
CA ILE A 16 -14.36 -35.61 7.94
C ILE A 16 -13.85 -34.35 8.64
N ILE A 17 -13.64 -34.40 9.96
CA ILE A 17 -13.12 -33.27 10.74
C ILE A 17 -11.72 -32.84 10.23
N VAL A 18 -10.82 -33.80 10.03
CA VAL A 18 -9.48 -33.52 9.49
C VAL A 18 -9.59 -32.90 8.09
N GLY A 19 -10.44 -33.41 7.23
CA GLY A 19 -10.68 -32.85 5.90
C GLY A 19 -11.18 -31.39 5.94
N VAL A 20 -12.11 -31.08 6.83
CA VAL A 20 -12.65 -29.72 7.01
C VAL A 20 -11.56 -28.78 7.56
N VAL A 21 -10.77 -29.21 8.54
CA VAL A 21 -9.66 -28.39 9.09
C VAL A 21 -8.62 -28.10 8.02
N VAL A 22 -8.23 -29.08 7.23
CA VAL A 22 -7.27 -28.90 6.11
C VAL A 22 -7.84 -27.93 5.07
N LEU A 23 -9.12 -28.06 4.71
CA LEU A 23 -9.78 -27.13 3.78
C LEU A 23 -9.76 -25.70 4.28
N ILE A 24 -10.10 -25.47 5.56
CA ILE A 24 -10.06 -24.14 6.18
C ILE A 24 -8.64 -23.57 6.15
N LEU A 25 -7.63 -24.37 6.50
CA LEU A 25 -6.23 -23.93 6.45
C LEU A 25 -5.81 -23.54 5.02
N VAL A 26 -6.17 -24.31 4.00
CA VAL A 26 -5.87 -23.99 2.61
C VAL A 26 -6.55 -22.70 2.18
N LEU A 27 -7.81 -22.47 2.58
CA LEU A 27 -8.53 -21.23 2.26
C LEU A 27 -7.90 -20.02 2.95
N VAL A 28 -7.50 -20.13 4.21
CA VAL A 28 -6.85 -19.05 4.96
C VAL A 28 -5.48 -18.71 4.33
N VAL A 29 -4.64 -19.71 4.12
CA VAL A 29 -3.30 -19.50 3.51
C VAL A 29 -3.45 -18.97 2.08
N GLY A 30 -4.39 -19.52 1.28
CA GLY A 30 -4.66 -19.03 -0.07
C GLY A 30 -5.12 -17.57 -0.10
N SER A 31 -5.92 -17.15 0.87
CA SER A 31 -6.36 -15.75 1.00
C SER A 31 -5.20 -14.82 1.32
N PHE A 32 -4.32 -15.19 2.26
CA PHE A 32 -3.12 -14.40 2.58
C PHE A 32 -2.17 -14.27 1.40
N VAL A 33 -1.88 -15.37 0.73
CA VAL A 33 -1.03 -15.37 -0.48
C VAL A 33 -1.67 -14.53 -1.59
N GLY A 34 -2.99 -14.64 -1.78
CA GLY A 34 -3.74 -13.84 -2.75
C GLY A 34 -3.66 -12.34 -2.46
N LEU A 35 -3.76 -11.92 -1.20
CA LEU A 35 -3.61 -10.51 -0.80
C LEU A 35 -2.20 -9.97 -1.07
N ILE A 36 -1.16 -10.75 -0.74
CA ILE A 36 0.24 -10.36 -0.99
C ILE A 36 0.49 -10.23 -2.49
N ILE A 37 0.07 -11.21 -3.29
CA ILE A 37 0.23 -11.19 -4.75
C ILE A 37 -0.55 -10.01 -5.35
N ASN A 38 -1.78 -9.77 -4.89
CA ASN A 38 -2.59 -8.67 -5.40
C ASN A 38 -1.93 -7.32 -5.10
N ARG A 39 -1.46 -7.09 -3.86
CA ARG A 39 -0.74 -5.86 -3.49
C ARG A 39 0.53 -5.68 -4.33
N THR A 40 1.33 -6.73 -4.50
CA THR A 40 2.54 -6.68 -5.33
C THR A 40 2.22 -6.41 -6.80
N ASN A 41 1.13 -7.00 -7.32
CA ASN A 41 0.68 -6.74 -8.68
C ASN A 41 0.10 -5.34 -8.84
N ASP A 42 -0.68 -4.86 -7.89
CA ASP A 42 -1.23 -3.49 -7.90
C ASP A 42 -0.09 -2.47 -7.91
N HIS A 43 0.95 -2.71 -7.11
CA HIS A 43 2.17 -1.92 -7.10
C HIS A 43 2.90 -1.97 -8.47
N LYS A 44 3.12 -3.17 -9.00
CA LYS A 44 3.82 -3.37 -10.27
C LYS A 44 3.08 -2.82 -11.49
N PHE A 45 1.74 -2.87 -11.48
CA PHE A 45 0.90 -2.44 -12.61
C PHE A 45 0.18 -1.11 -12.38
N GLY A 46 0.47 -0.40 -11.26
CA GLY A 46 -0.05 0.93 -11.00
C GLY A 46 -1.57 1.00 -10.97
N ARG A 47 -2.22 0.14 -10.19
CA ARG A 47 -3.67 0.27 -9.97
C ARG A 47 -3.96 1.45 -9.08
N TYR A 48 -4.28 2.56 -9.71
CA TYR A 48 -4.76 3.77 -9.05
C TYR A 48 -6.27 3.85 -9.19
N VAL A 49 -6.95 4.13 -8.10
CA VAL A 49 -8.40 4.27 -8.08
C VAL A 49 -8.80 5.73 -8.24
N SER A 50 -7.88 6.66 -8.00
CA SER A 50 -8.14 8.11 -8.10
C SER A 50 -7.21 8.78 -9.11
N THR A 51 -7.79 9.58 -10.02
CA THR A 51 -7.07 10.53 -10.89
C THR A 51 -6.91 11.90 -10.23
N GLU A 52 -7.43 12.07 -9.00
CA GLU A 52 -7.37 13.31 -8.27
C GLU A 52 -6.02 13.47 -7.56
N GLY A 53 -5.56 14.71 -7.43
CA GLY A 53 -4.30 15.03 -6.76
C GLY A 53 -3.06 14.61 -7.57
N PRO A 54 -2.04 14.05 -6.90
CA PRO A 54 -0.73 13.81 -7.49
C PRO A 54 -0.71 12.88 -8.71
N TRP A 55 -1.65 11.96 -8.82
CA TRP A 55 -1.65 10.94 -9.88
C TRP A 55 -2.15 11.44 -11.23
N GLY A 56 -2.74 12.64 -11.29
CA GLY A 56 -3.32 13.17 -12.52
C GLY A 56 -2.31 13.76 -13.50
N MET A 57 -1.12 14.16 -13.07
CA MET A 57 -0.19 14.97 -13.85
C MET A 57 1.28 14.75 -13.50
N THR A 58 2.17 15.17 -14.39
CA THR A 58 3.58 15.34 -14.05
C THR A 58 3.74 16.66 -13.30
N ALA A 59 4.13 16.62 -12.05
CA ALA A 59 4.30 17.79 -11.19
C ALA A 59 5.18 17.46 -9.98
N THR A 60 5.69 18.49 -9.33
CA THR A 60 6.27 18.39 -7.98
C THR A 60 5.33 19.08 -7.00
N TRP A 61 5.08 18.42 -5.88
CA TRP A 61 4.32 18.95 -4.78
C TRP A 61 5.23 19.07 -3.57
N VAL A 62 5.06 20.11 -2.78
CA VAL A 62 5.87 20.36 -1.60
C VAL A 62 4.98 20.57 -0.39
N SER A 63 5.37 20.03 0.78
CA SER A 63 4.72 20.34 2.05
C SER A 63 5.01 21.76 2.49
N GLU A 64 4.12 22.35 3.31
CA GLU A 64 4.23 23.75 3.78
C GLU A 64 5.57 24.03 4.49
N ASP A 65 6.09 23.05 5.23
CA ASP A 65 7.37 23.12 5.94
C ASP A 65 8.57 22.72 5.09
N SER A 66 8.35 22.29 3.84
CA SER A 66 9.36 21.74 2.93
C SER A 66 10.07 20.48 3.45
N ALA A 67 9.49 19.79 4.43
CA ALA A 67 10.02 18.54 4.99
C ALA A 67 9.59 17.31 4.18
N SER A 68 8.69 17.49 3.20
CA SER A 68 8.25 16.41 2.32
C SER A 68 7.96 16.92 0.90
N TYR A 69 8.24 16.07 -0.10
CA TYR A 69 7.96 16.32 -1.50
C TYR A 69 7.29 15.10 -2.14
N LEU A 70 6.35 15.36 -3.08
CA LEU A 70 5.82 14.34 -3.96
C LEU A 70 6.28 14.63 -5.38
N VAL A 71 7.02 13.69 -5.97
CA VAL A 71 7.48 13.79 -7.35
C VAL A 71 6.62 12.88 -8.21
N CYS A 72 5.83 13.49 -9.09
CA CYS A 72 4.88 12.82 -9.97
C CYS A 72 5.44 12.77 -11.38
N LYS A 73 5.58 11.58 -11.94
CA LYS A 73 6.04 11.35 -13.30
C LYS A 73 4.99 10.57 -14.08
N LYS A 74 4.39 11.20 -15.08
CA LYS A 74 3.42 10.57 -15.95
C LYS A 74 4.07 10.26 -17.30
N GLU A 75 4.10 9.00 -17.67
CA GLU A 75 4.52 8.57 -19.01
C GLU A 75 3.41 8.78 -20.02
N ASN A 76 3.77 8.99 -21.30
CA ASN A 76 2.82 9.44 -22.33
C ASN A 76 1.64 8.51 -22.58
N ASP A 77 1.79 7.22 -22.32
CA ASP A 77 0.77 6.19 -22.57
C ASP A 77 0.09 5.69 -21.29
N GLU A 78 0.44 6.25 -20.13
CA GLU A 78 -0.13 5.80 -18.87
C GLU A 78 -1.27 6.70 -18.39
N PRO A 79 -2.37 6.11 -17.88
CA PRO A 79 -3.50 6.91 -17.39
C PRO A 79 -3.16 7.71 -16.12
N PHE A 80 -2.16 7.26 -15.36
CA PHE A 80 -1.78 7.82 -14.06
C PHE A 80 -0.28 8.09 -13.97
N ALA A 81 0.11 9.05 -13.14
CA ALA A 81 1.49 9.31 -12.81
C ALA A 81 2.01 8.33 -11.75
N ASN A 82 3.28 7.95 -11.88
CA ASN A 82 4.02 7.32 -10.80
C ASN A 82 4.40 8.40 -9.78
N VAL A 83 4.05 8.20 -8.53
CA VAL A 83 4.28 9.18 -7.46
C VAL A 83 5.29 8.62 -6.45
N THR A 84 6.39 9.35 -6.28
CA THR A 84 7.36 9.07 -5.23
C THR A 84 7.25 10.16 -4.16
N ALA A 85 6.99 9.75 -2.92
CA ALA A 85 7.00 10.63 -1.76
C ALA A 85 8.38 10.60 -1.10
N TYR A 86 8.93 11.77 -0.82
CA TYR A 86 10.20 11.96 -0.12
C TYR A 86 9.93 12.63 1.21
N PHE A 87 10.45 12.07 2.28
CA PHE A 87 10.40 12.65 3.62
C PHE A 87 11.80 12.89 4.15
N GLN A 88 12.00 14.05 4.75
CA GLN A 88 13.28 14.41 5.35
C GLN A 88 13.45 13.68 6.68
N GLY A 89 14.38 12.74 6.72
CA GLY A 89 14.79 12.03 7.92
C GLY A 89 16.11 12.56 8.49
N VAL A 90 16.58 11.94 9.56
CA VAL A 90 17.85 12.30 10.23
C VAL A 90 19.04 12.04 9.32
N ASP A 91 18.99 10.97 8.52
CA ASP A 91 20.08 10.53 7.63
C ASP A 91 19.90 11.00 6.18
N GLY A 92 19.00 11.95 5.93
CA GLY A 92 18.67 12.47 4.61
C GLY A 92 17.27 12.10 4.13
N TRP A 93 17.03 12.20 2.83
CA TRP A 93 15.73 11.94 2.24
C TRP A 93 15.44 10.45 2.14
N GLN A 94 14.26 10.05 2.59
CA GLN A 94 13.74 8.70 2.43
C GLN A 94 12.64 8.71 1.36
N ALA A 95 12.73 7.77 0.42
CA ALA A 95 11.80 7.67 -0.70
C ALA A 95 10.81 6.52 -0.49
N TYR A 96 9.55 6.82 -0.77
CA TYR A 96 8.44 5.85 -0.73
C TYR A 96 7.68 5.94 -2.05
N GLU A 97 7.27 4.80 -2.59
CA GLU A 97 6.28 4.82 -3.66
C GLU A 97 4.89 5.07 -3.07
N LEU A 98 4.20 6.08 -3.59
CA LEU A 98 2.89 6.49 -3.12
C LEU A 98 1.80 5.92 -4.03
N ASN A 99 0.96 5.09 -3.47
CA ASN A 99 -0.22 4.52 -4.11
C ASN A 99 -1.49 4.88 -3.35
N SER A 100 -2.65 4.77 -3.98
CA SER A 100 -3.92 4.99 -3.28
C SER A 100 -5.02 4.05 -3.72
N ILE A 101 -5.90 3.73 -2.77
CA ILE A 101 -7.19 3.07 -3.02
C ILE A 101 -8.23 3.87 -2.24
N ASP A 102 -9.21 4.45 -2.94
CA ASP A 102 -10.19 5.38 -2.38
C ASP A 102 -9.52 6.56 -1.66
N ARG A 103 -9.64 6.62 -0.32
CA ARG A 103 -9.05 7.67 0.52
C ARG A 103 -7.85 7.19 1.33
N ILE A 104 -7.41 5.97 1.10
CA ILE A 104 -6.26 5.41 1.78
C ILE A 104 -5.06 5.55 0.86
N VAL A 105 -3.98 6.12 1.36
CA VAL A 105 -2.67 6.13 0.71
C VAL A 105 -1.79 5.05 1.32
N TYR A 106 -0.99 4.45 0.48
CA TYR A 106 0.05 3.50 0.86
C TYR A 106 1.40 4.12 0.52
N LEU A 107 2.30 4.14 1.49
CA LEU A 107 3.68 4.57 1.33
C LEU A 107 4.53 3.31 1.43
N ASP A 108 5.00 2.82 0.31
CA ASP A 108 5.69 1.54 0.19
C ASP A 108 7.18 1.74 -0.11
N ILE A 109 8.03 1.04 0.62
CA ILE A 109 9.45 0.89 0.29
C ILE A 109 9.58 -0.30 -0.64
N VAL A 110 10.06 -0.03 -1.86
CA VAL A 110 10.16 -1.02 -2.93
C VAL A 110 11.62 -1.32 -3.23
N LYS A 111 11.97 -2.62 -3.26
CA LYS A 111 13.29 -3.12 -3.70
C LYS A 111 13.08 -4.21 -4.74
N ASP A 112 13.71 -4.05 -5.89
CA ASP A 112 13.61 -5.00 -7.01
C ASP A 112 12.17 -5.31 -7.43
N GLY A 113 11.26 -4.30 -7.36
CA GLY A 113 9.85 -4.44 -7.70
C GLY A 113 9.01 -5.17 -6.65
N VAL A 114 9.52 -5.34 -5.43
CA VAL A 114 8.82 -5.99 -4.31
C VAL A 114 8.68 -5.00 -3.16
N VAL A 115 7.46 -4.89 -2.61
CA VAL A 115 7.22 -4.13 -1.37
C VAL A 115 7.88 -4.87 -0.22
N VAL A 116 8.90 -4.25 0.40
CA VAL A 116 9.65 -4.83 1.52
C VAL A 116 9.22 -4.26 2.85
N ASP A 117 8.66 -3.05 2.85
CA ASP A 117 8.11 -2.36 4.03
C ASP A 117 7.12 -1.31 3.55
N GLY A 118 6.30 -0.76 4.43
CA GLY A 118 5.37 0.29 4.11
C GLY A 118 4.39 0.61 5.23
N THR A 119 3.73 1.74 5.07
CA THR A 119 2.67 2.20 5.97
C THR A 119 1.50 2.73 5.16
N SER A 120 0.44 3.12 5.85
CA SER A 120 -0.73 3.73 5.23
C SER A 120 -1.18 4.95 6.02
N GLY A 121 -1.81 5.87 5.32
CA GLY A 121 -2.47 7.04 5.88
C GLY A 121 -3.78 7.30 5.14
N TYR A 122 -4.43 8.41 5.44
CA TYR A 122 -5.60 8.88 4.73
C TYR A 122 -5.26 10.10 3.88
N MET A 123 -5.92 10.22 2.74
CA MET A 123 -5.75 11.35 1.85
C MET A 123 -7.02 12.19 1.73
N LYS A 124 -6.82 13.47 1.49
CA LYS A 124 -7.84 14.41 1.06
C LYS A 124 -7.27 15.32 -0.04
N PHE A 125 -8.07 15.57 -1.06
CA PHE A 125 -7.75 16.52 -2.12
C PHE A 125 -8.91 17.49 -2.29
N ASP A 126 -8.66 18.78 -2.27
CA ASP A 126 -9.67 19.83 -2.41
C ASP A 126 -9.62 20.59 -3.75
N GLY A 127 -8.81 20.08 -4.69
CA GLY A 127 -8.58 20.68 -6.01
C GLY A 127 -7.29 21.50 -6.09
N THR A 128 -6.72 21.90 -4.97
CA THR A 128 -5.48 22.71 -4.88
C THR A 128 -4.46 22.15 -3.90
N THR A 129 -4.94 21.61 -2.80
CA THR A 129 -4.11 21.07 -1.71
C THR A 129 -4.35 19.57 -1.58
N PHE A 130 -3.29 18.80 -1.57
CA PHE A 130 -3.30 17.38 -1.28
C PHE A 130 -2.81 17.17 0.15
N THR A 131 -3.61 16.53 0.99
CA THR A 131 -3.29 16.29 2.39
C THR A 131 -3.16 14.80 2.64
N ILE A 132 -2.11 14.40 3.36
CA ILE A 132 -1.94 13.07 3.94
C ILE A 132 -2.00 13.19 5.44
N THR A 133 -2.82 12.37 6.10
CA THR A 133 -3.00 12.35 7.56
C THR A 133 -2.83 10.94 8.11
N ASP A 134 -2.78 10.83 9.43
CA ASP A 134 -2.68 9.55 10.17
C ASP A 134 -1.36 8.80 9.90
N LEU A 135 -0.29 9.57 9.71
CA LEU A 135 1.06 9.04 9.59
C LEU A 135 1.70 8.88 10.97
N ASP A 136 2.64 7.95 11.08
CA ASP A 136 3.45 7.79 12.30
C ASP A 136 4.43 8.95 12.44
N LYS A 137 4.18 9.82 13.42
CA LYS A 137 4.98 11.00 13.67
C LYS A 137 6.44 10.70 13.99
N ASP A 138 6.72 9.57 14.63
CA ASP A 138 8.10 9.20 14.98
C ASP A 138 8.89 8.82 13.74
N THR A 139 8.22 8.26 12.72
CA THR A 139 8.84 7.88 11.44
C THR A 139 8.94 9.07 10.48
N PHE A 140 7.90 9.90 10.36
CA PHE A 140 7.79 10.93 9.33
C PHE A 140 8.06 12.35 9.84
N GLY A 141 8.22 12.56 11.15
CA GLY A 141 8.40 13.86 11.77
C GLY A 141 7.10 14.62 12.03
N ALA A 142 6.03 14.28 11.31
CA ALA A 142 4.68 14.80 11.51
C ALA A 142 3.64 13.71 11.23
N ASP A 143 2.45 13.87 11.77
CA ASP A 143 1.29 13.00 11.53
C ASP A 143 0.40 13.47 10.37
N GLU A 144 0.67 14.69 9.86
CA GLU A 144 -0.07 15.30 8.77
C GLU A 144 0.85 16.16 7.89
N PHE A 145 0.66 16.08 6.57
CA PHE A 145 1.34 16.90 5.57
C PHE A 145 0.35 17.50 4.60
N HIS A 146 0.45 18.81 4.37
CA HIS A 146 -0.31 19.56 3.37
C HIS A 146 0.59 19.92 2.20
N TYR A 147 0.26 19.43 1.01
CA TYR A 147 1.06 19.62 -0.20
C TYR A 147 0.40 20.57 -1.17
N VAL A 148 1.20 21.44 -1.74
CA VAL A 148 0.82 22.31 -2.86
C VAL A 148 1.78 22.10 -4.03
N ILE A 149 1.31 22.35 -5.25
CA ILE A 149 2.15 22.26 -6.45
C ILE A 149 3.22 23.34 -6.41
N THR A 150 4.44 22.97 -6.83
CA THR A 150 5.57 23.88 -6.96
C THR A 150 6.24 23.74 -8.32
N ASP A 151 6.74 24.84 -8.86
CA ASP A 151 7.56 24.85 -10.08
C ASP A 151 9.04 24.47 -9.81
N LYS A 152 9.41 24.28 -8.55
CA LYS A 152 10.78 23.87 -8.19
C LYS A 152 10.95 22.37 -8.44
N GLU A 153 11.96 22.03 -9.21
CA GLU A 153 12.40 20.64 -9.28
C GLU A 153 12.98 20.20 -7.94
N PHE A 154 12.60 19.01 -7.52
CA PHE A 154 13.14 18.38 -6.32
C PHE A 154 14.14 17.30 -6.76
N SER A 155 15.36 17.33 -6.19
CA SER A 155 16.37 16.29 -6.29
C SER A 155 16.81 15.90 -4.87
N PRO A 156 16.72 14.64 -4.49
CA PRO A 156 17.22 14.15 -3.22
C PRO A 156 18.74 13.91 -3.32
N ASP A 157 19.55 14.97 -3.24
CA ASP A 157 21.01 14.88 -3.20
C ASP A 157 21.53 14.63 -1.78
#